data_3d06c678323f59d9cb47e94f6b838b75
#
_entry.id   3d06c678323f59d9cb47e94f6b838b75
#
_cell.length_a   1.000
_cell.length_b   1.000
_cell.length_c   1.000
_cell.angle_alpha   90.00
_cell.angle_beta   90.00
_cell.angle_gamma   90.00
#
_symmetry.space_group_name_H-M   'P 1'
#
loop_
_entity.id
_entity.type
_entity.pdbx_description
1 polymer ?
#
loop_
_entity_poly.entity_id
_entity_poly.type
_entity_poly.pdbx_seq_one_letter_code
_entity_poly.pdbx_strand_id
1 'polypeptide(L)'
;MSTTTPSSTGKSLPADPFSKRALKLEHPANVGPLMHIALWIGMLAIGLFVPAATNWYLAVPLIIVLSLLNLSLTIGVMHMHTHRPLFVSQWPNRVADILCCLPGNLTAAEMREVHVLNHHRFNDGPGDVTTTVGYEKGLAAVWYWVRYGTIVKYHTIKTVFAADPTPRRRKTRHQFIFDLAAYVAIIGTTWYLVDFDRFVLFYWVPFLITQVNAGYFAWLSHAPAREFEDDPSTSLNNAGNILNFLIFNQGYHSVHHRYPGIHWSQIPDKLEYMRKVDPGVIVPYWMVAQSGWRLVVPGGFLNERYGNKWKARLEQRIEAGTVRNRFMPWFAWI
;
A
#
# COMPACT_ATOMS: atom_id res chain seq x y z
N MET A 1 58.98 -4.05 21.54
CA MET A 1 57.83 -3.74 22.43
C MET A 1 56.57 -3.83 21.59
N SER A 2 55.86 -4.95 21.73
CA SER A 2 54.64 -5.25 20.98
C SER A 2 53.47 -4.88 21.86
N THR A 3 52.61 -3.91 21.44
CA THR A 3 51.40 -3.53 22.14
C THR A 3 50.21 -4.24 21.47
N THR A 4 49.79 -5.32 22.06
CA THR A 4 48.55 -6.01 21.70
C THR A 4 47.33 -5.23 22.26
N THR A 5 46.52 -4.69 21.35
CA THR A 5 45.19 -4.15 21.67
C THR A 5 44.19 -5.31 21.84
N PRO A 6 43.37 -5.33 22.91
CA PRO A 6 42.35 -6.37 23.05
C PRO A 6 41.16 -6.06 22.16
N SER A 7 40.82 -7.02 21.30
CA SER A 7 39.58 -7.05 20.51
C SER A 7 38.38 -7.29 21.44
N SER A 8 37.61 -6.27 21.72
CA SER A 8 36.31 -6.42 22.41
C SER A 8 35.21 -6.77 21.38
N THR A 9 35.04 -8.06 21.10
CA THR A 9 33.82 -8.57 20.46
C THR A 9 32.69 -8.60 21.49
N GLY A 10 32.17 -7.46 21.82
CA GLY A 10 30.91 -7.36 22.58
C GLY A 10 29.74 -7.83 21.73
N LYS A 11 29.39 -9.12 21.80
CA LYS A 11 28.07 -9.58 21.40
C LYS A 11 27.06 -8.87 22.31
N SER A 12 26.37 -7.88 21.75
CA SER A 12 25.19 -7.32 22.42
C SER A 12 24.19 -8.43 22.69
N LEU A 13 23.89 -8.70 23.93
CA LEU A 13 22.81 -9.60 24.34
C LEU A 13 21.52 -9.17 23.61
N PRO A 14 20.69 -10.12 23.14
CA PRO A 14 19.40 -9.77 22.56
C PRO A 14 18.62 -8.95 23.61
N ALA A 15 18.13 -7.79 23.20
CA ALA A 15 17.36 -6.90 24.07
C ALA A 15 16.18 -7.69 24.65
N ASP A 16 16.00 -7.58 25.98
CA ASP A 16 14.86 -8.13 26.69
C ASP A 16 13.57 -7.72 25.96
N PRO A 17 12.78 -8.66 25.44
CA PRO A 17 11.56 -8.37 24.69
C PRO A 17 10.53 -7.58 25.51
N PHE A 18 10.61 -7.60 26.82
CA PHE A 18 9.71 -6.90 27.74
C PHE A 18 10.28 -5.58 28.30
N SER A 19 11.44 -5.15 27.80
CA SER A 19 12.01 -3.86 28.23
C SER A 19 11.12 -2.69 27.75
N LYS A 20 11.12 -1.57 28.50
CA LYS A 20 10.43 -0.32 28.11
C LYS A 20 10.86 0.21 26.72
N ARG A 21 12.01 -0.25 26.20
CA ARG A 21 12.49 0.03 24.85
C ARG A 21 11.83 -0.82 23.77
N ALA A 22 11.21 -1.95 24.15
CA ALA A 22 10.65 -2.90 23.20
C ALA A 22 9.50 -2.29 22.37
N LEU A 23 8.63 -1.49 23.00
CA LEU A 23 7.50 -0.81 22.35
C LEU A 23 7.84 0.63 21.90
N LYS A 24 9.12 1.02 21.92
CA LYS A 24 9.51 2.34 21.43
C LYS A 24 9.23 2.46 19.92
N LEU A 25 8.45 3.47 19.55
CA LEU A 25 8.20 3.80 18.16
C LEU A 25 9.50 4.28 17.49
N GLU A 26 9.68 3.89 16.23
CA GLU A 26 10.79 4.37 15.42
C GLU A 26 10.64 5.88 15.12
N HIS A 27 9.38 6.32 14.92
CA HIS A 27 9.02 7.73 14.74
C HIS A 27 7.72 8.03 15.51
N PRO A 28 7.56 9.22 16.16
CA PRO A 28 6.36 9.53 16.93
C PRO A 28 5.06 9.47 16.12
N ALA A 29 5.09 9.86 14.84
CA ALA A 29 3.94 9.81 13.96
C ALA A 29 3.39 8.38 13.72
N ASN A 30 4.17 7.33 14.03
CA ASN A 30 3.74 5.93 13.94
C ASN A 30 2.58 5.57 14.90
N VAL A 31 2.17 6.48 15.78
CA VAL A 31 0.90 6.39 16.51
C VAL A 31 -0.29 6.30 15.54
N GLY A 32 -0.29 7.04 14.43
CA GLY A 32 -1.36 7.00 13.42
C GLY A 32 -1.62 5.59 12.86
N PRO A 33 -0.61 4.91 12.30
CA PRO A 33 -0.72 3.51 11.89
C PRO A 33 -1.25 2.57 12.97
N LEU A 34 -0.78 2.71 14.21
CA LEU A 34 -1.27 1.89 15.33
C LEU A 34 -2.73 2.16 15.66
N MET A 35 -3.18 3.40 15.56
CA MET A 35 -4.61 3.74 15.71
C MET A 35 -5.46 3.09 14.62
N HIS A 36 -5.00 3.05 13.36
CA HIS A 36 -5.73 2.37 12.28
C HIS A 36 -5.80 0.85 12.52
N ILE A 37 -4.73 0.23 12.98
CA ILE A 37 -4.73 -1.20 13.39
C ILE A 37 -5.75 -1.43 14.51
N ALA A 38 -5.72 -0.62 15.57
CA ALA A 38 -6.63 -0.76 16.70
C ALA A 38 -8.09 -0.52 16.29
N LEU A 39 -8.35 0.48 15.46
CA LEU A 39 -9.69 0.78 14.95
C LEU A 39 -10.20 -0.37 14.07
N TRP A 40 -9.34 -0.93 13.20
CA TRP A 40 -9.70 -2.09 12.38
C TRP A 40 -10.09 -3.29 13.23
N ILE A 41 -9.31 -3.63 14.26
CA ILE A 41 -9.61 -4.71 15.20
C ILE A 41 -10.96 -4.46 15.89
N GLY A 42 -11.20 -3.23 16.38
CA GLY A 42 -12.45 -2.85 17.04
C GLY A 42 -13.66 -2.96 16.10
N MET A 43 -13.56 -2.44 14.88
CA MET A 43 -14.66 -2.50 13.90
C MET A 43 -14.94 -3.93 13.45
N LEU A 44 -13.90 -4.74 13.24
CA LEU A 44 -14.05 -6.16 12.93
C LEU A 44 -14.73 -6.90 14.09
N ALA A 45 -14.30 -6.66 15.33
CA ALA A 45 -14.91 -7.28 16.50
C ALA A 45 -16.40 -6.90 16.65
N ILE A 46 -16.77 -5.64 16.38
CA ILE A 46 -18.17 -5.22 16.34
C ILE A 46 -18.96 -6.03 15.30
N GLY A 47 -18.45 -6.13 14.07
CA GLY A 47 -19.11 -6.90 13.01
C GLY A 47 -19.29 -8.38 13.38
N LEU A 48 -18.25 -8.99 13.94
CA LEU A 48 -18.25 -10.43 14.22
C LEU A 48 -19.05 -10.81 15.47
N PHE A 49 -19.08 -9.97 16.51
CA PHE A 49 -19.60 -10.37 17.82
C PHE A 49 -20.85 -9.59 18.28
N VAL A 50 -21.19 -8.45 17.67
CA VAL A 50 -22.39 -7.69 18.03
C VAL A 50 -23.56 -8.10 17.16
N PRO A 51 -24.64 -8.71 17.72
CA PRO A 51 -25.78 -9.21 16.92
C PRO A 51 -26.44 -8.15 16.06
N ALA A 52 -26.60 -6.93 16.56
CA ALA A 52 -27.23 -5.83 15.85
C ALA A 52 -26.45 -5.38 14.59
N ALA A 53 -25.15 -5.74 14.49
CA ALA A 53 -24.32 -5.36 13.34
C ALA A 53 -24.84 -5.91 12.01
N THR A 54 -25.62 -7.01 12.01
CA THR A 54 -26.22 -7.61 10.79
C THR A 54 -27.41 -6.84 10.25
N ASN A 55 -27.98 -5.89 11.02
CA ASN A 55 -28.99 -5.01 10.48
C ASN A 55 -28.39 -4.15 9.35
N TRP A 56 -29.03 -4.13 8.18
CA TRP A 56 -28.50 -3.52 6.96
C TRP A 56 -28.02 -2.07 7.12
N TYR A 57 -28.73 -1.27 7.94
CA TYR A 57 -28.36 0.12 8.21
C TYR A 57 -27.08 0.29 9.06
N LEU A 58 -26.64 -0.76 9.76
CA LEU A 58 -25.35 -0.84 10.45
C LEU A 58 -24.31 -1.63 9.65
N ALA A 59 -24.75 -2.71 9.00
CA ALA A 59 -23.86 -3.58 8.21
C ALA A 59 -23.19 -2.83 7.06
N VAL A 60 -23.97 -2.09 6.28
CA VAL A 60 -23.44 -1.36 5.11
C VAL A 60 -22.38 -0.32 5.51
N PRO A 61 -22.61 0.61 6.45
CA PRO A 61 -21.57 1.51 6.93
C PRO A 61 -20.35 0.80 7.49
N LEU A 62 -20.55 -0.29 8.24
CA LEU A 62 -19.46 -1.06 8.83
C LEU A 62 -18.60 -1.76 7.76
N ILE A 63 -19.19 -2.35 6.73
CA ILE A 63 -18.49 -2.92 5.58
C ILE A 63 -17.68 -1.85 4.85
N ILE A 64 -18.24 -0.66 4.65
CA ILE A 64 -17.53 0.46 4.04
C ILE A 64 -16.31 0.85 4.89
N VAL A 65 -16.51 1.05 6.19
CA VAL A 65 -15.40 1.41 7.11
C VAL A 65 -14.33 0.32 7.15
N LEU A 66 -14.72 -0.95 7.26
CA LEU A 66 -13.78 -2.07 7.22
C LEU A 66 -13.01 -2.13 5.89
N SER A 67 -13.66 -1.89 4.76
CA SER A 67 -13.00 -1.87 3.45
C SER A 67 -11.99 -0.72 3.34
N LEU A 68 -12.30 0.46 3.87
CA LEU A 68 -11.37 1.60 3.92
C LEU A 68 -10.20 1.33 4.86
N LEU A 69 -10.44 0.72 6.02
CA LEU A 69 -9.38 0.33 6.95
C LEU A 69 -8.52 -0.79 6.38
N ASN A 70 -9.10 -1.77 5.69
CA ASN A 70 -8.36 -2.81 4.99
C ASN A 70 -7.40 -2.19 3.95
N LEU A 71 -7.89 -1.24 3.15
CA LEU A 71 -7.07 -0.50 2.20
C LEU A 71 -5.94 0.24 2.91
N SER A 72 -6.27 0.95 4.00
CA SER A 72 -5.29 1.66 4.82
C SER A 72 -4.21 0.72 5.35
N LEU A 73 -4.57 -0.44 5.90
CA LEU A 73 -3.61 -1.37 6.47
C LEU A 73 -2.76 -2.06 5.41
N THR A 74 -3.35 -2.38 4.25
CA THR A 74 -2.66 -3.10 3.17
C THR A 74 -1.75 -2.17 2.36
N ILE A 75 -2.30 -1.07 1.84
CA ILE A 75 -1.59 -0.14 0.95
C ILE A 75 -0.84 0.94 1.72
N GLY A 76 -1.37 1.37 2.86
CA GLY A 76 -0.72 2.38 3.71
C GLY A 76 0.29 1.76 4.67
N VAL A 77 -0.22 1.10 5.70
CA VAL A 77 0.62 0.67 6.84
C VAL A 77 1.61 -0.42 6.46
N MET A 78 1.17 -1.53 5.85
CA MET A 78 2.06 -2.63 5.46
C MET A 78 3.13 -2.14 4.48
N HIS A 79 2.74 -1.34 3.50
CA HIS A 79 3.64 -0.78 2.49
C HIS A 79 4.76 0.04 3.15
N MET A 80 4.42 1.08 3.93
CA MET A 80 5.43 1.92 4.57
C MET A 80 6.23 1.16 5.64
N HIS A 81 5.59 0.23 6.38
CA HIS A 81 6.25 -0.60 7.37
C HIS A 81 7.35 -1.48 6.77
N THR A 82 7.16 -1.92 5.53
CA THR A 82 8.17 -2.70 4.80
C THR A 82 9.40 -1.88 4.44
N HIS A 83 9.23 -0.59 4.17
CA HIS A 83 10.33 0.34 3.92
C HIS A 83 10.97 0.82 5.22
N ARG A 84 10.15 1.15 6.20
CA ARG A 84 10.59 1.69 7.49
C ARG A 84 9.72 1.15 8.63
N PRO A 85 10.32 0.41 9.59
CA PRO A 85 9.56 -0.28 10.61
C PRO A 85 8.83 0.69 11.56
N LEU A 86 7.70 0.24 12.13
CA LEU A 86 6.93 1.05 13.08
C LEU A 86 7.65 1.19 14.44
N PHE A 87 8.35 0.14 14.86
CA PHE A 87 9.02 0.07 16.16
C PHE A 87 10.52 -0.11 16.01
N VAL A 88 11.25 0.33 17.02
CA VAL A 88 12.71 0.10 17.13
C VAL A 88 13.03 -1.39 17.30
N SER A 89 12.19 -2.11 18.04
CA SER A 89 12.37 -3.54 18.31
C SER A 89 11.75 -4.42 17.25
N GLN A 90 12.34 -5.61 17.00
CA GLN A 90 11.90 -6.52 15.95
C GLN A 90 10.58 -7.24 16.29
N TRP A 91 10.36 -7.66 17.54
CA TRP A 91 9.18 -8.47 17.88
C TRP A 91 7.86 -7.70 17.68
N PRO A 92 7.68 -6.42 18.10
CA PRO A 92 6.44 -5.72 17.85
C PRO A 92 6.24 -5.42 16.36
N ASN A 93 7.32 -5.28 15.58
CA ASN A 93 7.24 -5.21 14.13
C ASN A 93 6.69 -6.52 13.53
N ARG A 94 7.09 -7.68 14.09
CA ARG A 94 6.52 -8.98 13.64
C ARG A 94 5.04 -9.11 13.96
N VAL A 95 4.58 -8.59 15.11
CA VAL A 95 3.15 -8.51 15.41
C VAL A 95 2.42 -7.61 14.44
N ALA A 96 2.99 -6.44 14.12
CA ALA A 96 2.44 -5.53 13.12
C ALA A 96 2.38 -6.17 11.71
N ASP A 97 3.42 -6.90 11.29
CA ASP A 97 3.44 -7.67 10.05
C ASP A 97 2.22 -8.60 9.93
N ILE A 98 1.94 -9.37 11.01
CA ILE A 98 0.81 -10.31 11.04
C ILE A 98 -0.53 -9.57 11.01
N LEU A 99 -0.70 -8.54 11.85
CA LEU A 99 -1.95 -7.78 11.92
C LEU A 99 -2.26 -7.08 10.60
N CYS A 100 -1.26 -6.52 9.92
CA CYS A 100 -1.43 -5.88 8.61
C CYS A 100 -1.63 -6.90 7.47
N CYS A 101 -1.22 -8.17 7.66
CA CYS A 101 -1.49 -9.24 6.70
C CYS A 101 -2.98 -9.64 6.68
N LEU A 102 -3.66 -9.59 7.83
CA LEU A 102 -5.02 -10.09 7.96
C LEU A 102 -6.04 -9.45 7.00
N PRO A 103 -6.07 -8.10 6.82
CA PRO A 103 -7.06 -7.45 5.96
C PRO A 103 -6.92 -7.76 4.46
N GLY A 104 -5.72 -8.04 3.98
CA GLY A 104 -5.44 -8.18 2.55
C GLY A 104 -4.77 -9.50 2.14
N ASN A 105 -4.51 -10.41 3.10
CA ASN A 105 -3.71 -11.62 2.85
C ASN A 105 -2.41 -11.32 2.08
N LEU A 106 -1.78 -10.21 2.42
CA LEU A 106 -0.51 -9.75 1.87
C LEU A 106 0.55 -9.78 2.98
N THR A 107 1.44 -10.77 2.94
CA THR A 107 2.48 -10.92 3.96
C THR A 107 3.58 -9.87 3.80
N ALA A 108 4.29 -9.56 4.88
CA ALA A 108 5.46 -8.68 4.82
C ALA A 108 6.56 -9.25 3.91
N ALA A 109 6.65 -10.58 3.78
CA ALA A 109 7.55 -11.24 2.86
C ALA A 109 7.17 -10.95 1.40
N GLU A 110 5.88 -11.02 1.05
CA GLU A 110 5.36 -10.69 -0.29
C GLU A 110 5.60 -9.23 -0.64
N MET A 111 5.24 -8.32 0.27
CA MET A 111 5.47 -6.90 0.08
C MET A 111 6.95 -6.60 -0.17
N ARG A 112 7.85 -7.25 0.56
CA ARG A 112 9.30 -7.09 0.37
C ARG A 112 9.77 -7.63 -0.97
N GLU A 113 9.39 -8.84 -1.36
CA GLU A 113 9.88 -9.47 -2.61
C GLU A 113 9.32 -8.77 -3.84
N VAL A 114 8.04 -8.43 -3.84
CA VAL A 114 7.40 -7.84 -5.02
C VAL A 114 7.58 -6.33 -5.05
N HIS A 115 7.29 -5.63 -3.95
CA HIS A 115 7.32 -4.17 -3.96
C HIS A 115 8.74 -3.62 -3.81
N VAL A 116 9.47 -4.01 -2.75
CA VAL A 116 10.79 -3.40 -2.47
C VAL A 116 11.89 -3.92 -3.41
N LEU A 117 11.89 -5.22 -3.72
CA LEU A 117 13.00 -5.85 -4.45
C LEU A 117 12.77 -5.98 -5.95
N ASN A 118 11.51 -5.94 -6.39
CA ASN A 118 11.18 -6.01 -7.80
C ASN A 118 10.63 -4.66 -8.30
N HIS A 119 9.49 -4.20 -7.82
CA HIS A 119 8.84 -2.99 -8.30
C HIS A 119 9.72 -1.73 -8.18
N HIS A 120 10.28 -1.42 -7.02
CA HIS A 120 11.20 -0.28 -6.87
C HIS A 120 12.48 -0.39 -7.71
N ARG A 121 12.89 -1.61 -8.06
CA ARG A 121 14.04 -1.82 -8.92
C ARG A 121 13.74 -1.54 -10.38
N PHE A 122 12.58 -1.96 -10.86
CA PHE A 122 12.19 -1.91 -12.27
C PHE A 122 11.19 -0.80 -12.59
N ASN A 123 10.52 -0.24 -11.55
CA ASN A 123 9.68 0.95 -11.58
C ASN A 123 8.69 0.96 -12.75
N ASP A 124 7.81 -0.04 -12.80
CA ASP A 124 6.82 -0.29 -13.86
C ASP A 124 7.41 -0.61 -15.25
N GLY A 125 8.75 -0.63 -15.36
CA GLY A 125 9.47 -0.96 -16.59
C GLY A 125 9.67 -2.46 -16.83
N PRO A 126 10.49 -2.82 -17.84
CA PRO A 126 10.79 -4.21 -18.17
C PRO A 126 11.40 -4.97 -16.99
N GLY A 127 10.77 -6.06 -16.59
CA GLY A 127 11.18 -6.89 -15.43
C GLY A 127 10.36 -6.64 -14.16
N ASP A 128 9.55 -5.60 -14.11
CA ASP A 128 8.56 -5.41 -13.04
C ASP A 128 7.42 -6.40 -13.21
N VAL A 129 7.25 -7.29 -12.23
CA VAL A 129 6.19 -8.31 -12.29
C VAL A 129 4.80 -7.73 -12.07
N THR A 130 4.73 -6.53 -11.50
CA THR A 130 3.51 -5.76 -11.29
C THR A 130 3.32 -4.64 -12.31
N THR A 131 4.07 -4.68 -13.41
CA THR A 131 3.96 -3.65 -14.45
C THR A 131 2.54 -3.50 -14.95
N THR A 132 2.14 -2.26 -15.15
CA THR A 132 0.85 -1.88 -15.73
C THR A 132 0.91 -1.73 -17.26
N VAL A 133 2.09 -1.95 -17.86
CA VAL A 133 2.28 -1.93 -19.33
C VAL A 133 1.41 -2.99 -19.98
N GLY A 134 0.60 -2.59 -20.96
CA GLY A 134 -0.37 -3.45 -21.63
C GLY A 134 -1.71 -3.60 -20.91
N TYR A 135 -1.89 -2.91 -19.77
CA TYR A 135 -3.13 -2.92 -18.97
C TYR A 135 -3.69 -1.51 -18.77
N GLU A 136 -3.35 -0.58 -19.64
CA GLU A 136 -3.69 0.83 -19.47
C GLU A 136 -5.19 1.10 -19.61
N LYS A 137 -5.92 0.31 -20.41
CA LYS A 137 -7.30 0.62 -20.81
C LYS A 137 -8.23 -0.58 -20.79
N GLY A 138 -9.52 -0.29 -20.68
CA GLY A 138 -10.61 -1.23 -20.91
C GLY A 138 -10.59 -2.44 -20.00
N LEU A 139 -10.98 -3.60 -20.52
CA LEU A 139 -11.03 -4.85 -19.79
C LEU A 139 -9.65 -5.33 -19.30
N ALA A 140 -8.57 -4.94 -19.98
CA ALA A 140 -7.23 -5.26 -19.54
C ALA A 140 -6.91 -4.61 -18.18
N ALA A 141 -7.31 -3.35 -17.97
CA ALA A 141 -7.16 -2.67 -16.68
C ALA A 141 -7.96 -3.38 -15.59
N VAL A 142 -9.23 -3.73 -15.85
CA VAL A 142 -10.07 -4.47 -14.89
C VAL A 142 -9.45 -5.82 -14.56
N TRP A 143 -8.95 -6.53 -15.56
CA TRP A 143 -8.27 -7.79 -15.38
C TRP A 143 -7.02 -7.66 -14.52
N TYR A 144 -6.24 -6.60 -14.70
CA TYR A 144 -5.10 -6.27 -13.84
C TYR A 144 -5.52 -6.14 -12.38
N TRP A 145 -6.57 -5.36 -12.09
CA TRP A 145 -7.03 -5.14 -10.70
C TRP A 145 -7.41 -6.43 -10.00
N VAL A 146 -8.14 -7.30 -10.70
CA VAL A 146 -8.62 -8.56 -10.12
C VAL A 146 -7.48 -9.56 -9.88
N ARG A 147 -6.52 -9.62 -10.79
CA ARG A 147 -5.43 -10.61 -10.70
C ARG A 147 -4.22 -10.16 -9.91
N TYR A 148 -4.14 -8.89 -9.50
CA TYR A 148 -2.95 -8.30 -8.86
C TYR A 148 -2.43 -9.13 -7.68
N GLY A 149 -3.29 -9.49 -6.73
CA GLY A 149 -2.93 -10.33 -5.60
C GLY A 149 -2.39 -11.71 -6.00
N THR A 150 -2.92 -12.28 -7.08
CA THR A 150 -2.44 -13.57 -7.62
C THR A 150 -1.03 -13.44 -8.20
N ILE A 151 -0.74 -12.35 -8.92
CA ILE A 151 0.61 -12.05 -9.45
C ILE A 151 1.61 -11.97 -8.31
N VAL A 152 1.27 -11.20 -7.26
CA VAL A 152 2.11 -11.01 -6.08
C VAL A 152 2.44 -12.36 -5.43
N LYS A 153 1.43 -13.19 -5.16
CA LYS A 153 1.62 -14.51 -4.57
C LYS A 153 2.44 -15.44 -5.44
N TYR A 154 2.11 -15.54 -6.74
CA TYR A 154 2.83 -16.39 -7.66
C TYR A 154 4.32 -16.03 -7.73
N HIS A 155 4.63 -14.74 -7.88
CA HIS A 155 6.01 -14.28 -7.94
C HIS A 155 6.77 -14.59 -6.66
N THR A 156 6.17 -14.33 -5.50
CA THR A 156 6.78 -14.62 -4.20
C THR A 156 7.07 -16.11 -4.05
N ILE A 157 6.09 -16.97 -4.31
CA ILE A 157 6.27 -18.43 -4.24
C ILE A 157 7.39 -18.86 -5.17
N LYS A 158 7.36 -18.45 -6.44
CA LYS A 158 8.40 -18.76 -7.41
C LYS A 158 9.79 -18.33 -6.93
N THR A 159 9.89 -17.16 -6.31
CA THR A 159 11.18 -16.60 -5.86
C THR A 159 11.70 -17.27 -4.60
N VAL A 160 10.85 -17.43 -3.57
CA VAL A 160 11.31 -17.95 -2.27
C VAL A 160 11.51 -19.46 -2.25
N PHE A 161 10.84 -20.19 -3.15
CA PHE A 161 10.98 -21.65 -3.32
C PHE A 161 11.86 -22.03 -4.51
N ALA A 162 12.60 -21.09 -5.09
CA ALA A 162 13.59 -21.41 -6.13
C ALA A 162 14.58 -22.50 -5.66
N ALA A 163 15.03 -23.33 -6.60
CA ALA A 163 15.86 -24.51 -6.32
C ALA A 163 17.18 -24.20 -5.62
N ASP A 164 17.75 -23.02 -5.88
CA ASP A 164 19.03 -22.58 -5.30
C ASP A 164 18.85 -21.32 -4.42
N PRO A 165 18.39 -21.48 -3.18
CA PRO A 165 18.05 -20.36 -2.32
C PRO A 165 19.29 -19.75 -1.67
N THR A 166 19.55 -18.48 -1.95
CA THR A 166 20.50 -17.69 -1.16
C THR A 166 20.09 -17.63 0.32
N PRO A 167 21.02 -17.32 1.26
CA PRO A 167 20.69 -17.18 2.69
C PRO A 167 19.55 -16.19 2.93
N ARG A 168 19.47 -15.11 2.14
CA ARG A 168 18.39 -14.12 2.16
C ARG A 168 17.06 -14.77 1.79
N ARG A 169 17.00 -15.49 0.66
CA ARG A 169 15.76 -16.17 0.21
C ARG A 169 15.28 -17.22 1.21
N ARG A 170 16.19 -17.95 1.87
CA ARG A 170 15.84 -18.88 2.94
C ARG A 170 15.16 -18.16 4.10
N LYS A 171 15.69 -17.01 4.53
CA LYS A 171 15.07 -16.19 5.59
C LYS A 171 13.68 -15.71 5.17
N THR A 172 13.53 -15.15 3.95
CA THR A 172 12.24 -14.72 3.42
C THR A 172 11.24 -15.87 3.32
N ARG A 173 11.68 -17.07 2.89
CA ARG A 173 10.82 -18.26 2.85
C ARG A 173 10.30 -18.64 4.24
N HIS A 174 11.15 -18.69 5.26
CA HIS A 174 10.71 -18.99 6.62
C HIS A 174 9.71 -17.94 7.13
N GLN A 175 9.97 -16.66 6.85
CA GLN A 175 9.05 -15.59 7.18
C GLN A 175 7.71 -15.76 6.47
N PHE A 176 7.72 -16.01 5.16
CA PHE A 176 6.52 -16.22 4.35
C PHE A 176 5.67 -17.38 4.88
N ILE A 177 6.30 -18.54 5.15
CA ILE A 177 5.61 -19.72 5.69
C ILE A 177 5.01 -19.40 7.07
N PHE A 178 5.76 -18.75 7.95
CA PHE A 178 5.28 -18.37 9.28
C PHE A 178 4.11 -17.40 9.20
N ASP A 179 4.21 -16.33 8.40
CA ASP A 179 3.17 -15.33 8.24
C ASP A 179 1.88 -15.95 7.65
N LEU A 180 2.03 -16.83 6.65
CA LEU A 180 0.91 -17.55 6.05
C LEU A 180 0.25 -18.53 7.05
N ALA A 181 1.05 -19.26 7.82
CA ALA A 181 0.55 -20.16 8.85
C ALA A 181 -0.21 -19.40 9.94
N ALA A 182 0.34 -18.27 10.41
CA ALA A 182 -0.32 -17.39 11.36
C ALA A 182 -1.65 -16.83 10.80
N TYR A 183 -1.64 -16.38 9.54
CA TYR A 183 -2.85 -15.94 8.83
C TYR A 183 -3.92 -17.03 8.82
N VAL A 184 -3.58 -18.23 8.34
CA VAL A 184 -4.52 -19.36 8.25
C VAL A 184 -5.05 -19.76 9.63
N ALA A 185 -4.18 -19.80 10.65
CA ALA A 185 -4.58 -20.13 12.01
C ALA A 185 -5.56 -19.10 12.60
N ILE A 186 -5.26 -17.79 12.45
CA ILE A 186 -6.13 -16.72 12.97
C ILE A 186 -7.47 -16.72 12.24
N ILE A 187 -7.46 -16.74 10.91
CA ILE A 187 -8.68 -16.69 10.10
C ILE A 187 -9.51 -17.96 10.29
N GLY A 188 -8.88 -19.15 10.30
CA GLY A 188 -9.57 -20.41 10.54
C GLY A 188 -10.18 -20.48 11.94
N THR A 189 -9.48 -20.00 12.97
CA THR A 189 -10.02 -19.91 14.33
C THR A 189 -11.18 -18.92 14.40
N THR A 190 -11.06 -17.76 13.76
CA THR A 190 -12.13 -16.76 13.71
C THR A 190 -13.37 -17.34 13.04
N TRP A 191 -13.19 -18.00 11.90
CA TRP A 191 -14.29 -18.67 11.19
C TRP A 191 -14.98 -19.75 12.06
N TYR A 192 -14.21 -20.54 12.79
CA TYR A 192 -14.75 -21.56 13.68
C TYR A 192 -15.56 -20.99 14.87
N LEU A 193 -15.15 -19.83 15.40
CA LEU A 193 -15.76 -19.20 16.56
C LEU A 193 -16.93 -18.26 16.26
N VAL A 194 -17.16 -17.92 15.00
CA VAL A 194 -18.13 -16.88 14.59
C VAL A 194 -19.13 -17.48 13.61
N ASP A 195 -20.38 -16.99 13.64
CA ASP A 195 -21.41 -17.37 12.66
C ASP A 195 -20.91 -17.10 11.22
N PHE A 196 -21.15 -18.05 10.34
CA PHE A 196 -20.70 -18.00 8.95
C PHE A 196 -21.12 -16.71 8.22
N ASP A 197 -22.38 -16.30 8.38
CA ASP A 197 -22.91 -15.10 7.71
C ASP A 197 -22.17 -13.84 8.16
N ARG A 198 -21.86 -13.71 9.46
CA ARG A 198 -21.08 -12.58 9.97
C ARG A 198 -19.65 -12.59 9.49
N PHE A 199 -19.04 -13.78 9.45
CA PHE A 199 -17.70 -13.93 8.91
C PHE A 199 -17.65 -13.53 7.44
N VAL A 200 -18.63 -13.94 6.64
CA VAL A 200 -18.73 -13.53 5.23
C VAL A 200 -18.93 -12.01 5.12
N LEU A 201 -19.91 -11.44 5.84
CA LEU A 201 -20.25 -10.03 5.72
C LEU A 201 -19.10 -9.09 6.17
N PHE A 202 -18.46 -9.39 7.30
CA PHE A 202 -17.55 -8.43 7.93
C PHE A 202 -16.07 -8.75 7.74
N TYR A 203 -15.74 -9.95 7.25
CA TYR A 203 -14.38 -10.29 6.87
C TYR A 203 -14.24 -10.49 5.36
N TRP A 204 -14.98 -11.46 4.75
CA TRP A 204 -14.80 -11.79 3.34
C TRP A 204 -15.22 -10.69 2.37
N VAL A 205 -16.35 -10.02 2.61
CA VAL A 205 -16.80 -8.93 1.72
C VAL A 205 -15.80 -7.78 1.72
N PRO A 206 -15.38 -7.19 2.87
CA PRO A 206 -14.34 -6.17 2.89
C PRO A 206 -13.00 -6.65 2.31
N PHE A 207 -12.64 -7.91 2.54
CA PHE A 207 -11.43 -8.52 1.98
C PHE A 207 -11.47 -8.53 0.44
N LEU A 208 -12.55 -9.01 -0.19
CA LEU A 208 -12.68 -9.06 -1.65
C LEU A 208 -12.65 -7.66 -2.27
N ILE A 209 -13.33 -6.70 -1.64
CA ILE A 209 -13.26 -5.29 -2.04
C ILE A 209 -11.80 -4.80 -1.99
N THR A 210 -11.05 -5.17 -0.95
CA THR A 210 -9.65 -4.77 -0.79
C THR A 210 -8.75 -5.39 -1.85
N GLN A 211 -8.96 -6.66 -2.25
CA GLN A 211 -8.17 -7.28 -3.31
C GLN A 211 -8.26 -6.50 -4.63
N VAL A 212 -9.47 -6.10 -5.02
CA VAL A 212 -9.70 -5.29 -6.23
C VAL A 212 -9.10 -3.89 -6.06
N ASN A 213 -9.31 -3.26 -4.90
CA ASN A 213 -8.80 -1.91 -4.64
C ASN A 213 -7.27 -1.85 -4.56
N ALA A 214 -6.60 -2.90 -4.07
CA ALA A 214 -5.15 -2.96 -4.06
C ALA A 214 -4.57 -2.97 -5.49
N GLY A 215 -5.15 -3.78 -6.38
CA GLY A 215 -4.80 -3.79 -7.80
C GLY A 215 -5.16 -2.48 -8.50
N TYR A 216 -6.32 -1.91 -8.19
CA TYR A 216 -6.73 -0.61 -8.71
C TYR A 216 -5.76 0.50 -8.27
N PHE A 217 -5.35 0.54 -7.01
CA PHE A 217 -4.41 1.54 -6.50
C PHE A 217 -3.03 1.42 -7.16
N ALA A 218 -2.49 0.20 -7.28
CA ALA A 218 -1.23 -0.04 -7.98
C ALA A 218 -1.31 0.43 -9.45
N TRP A 219 -2.39 0.09 -10.15
CA TRP A 219 -2.65 0.52 -11.51
C TRP A 219 -2.78 2.04 -11.61
N LEU A 220 -3.54 2.65 -10.69
CA LEU A 220 -3.82 4.08 -10.67
C LEU A 220 -2.55 4.93 -10.46
N SER A 221 -1.58 4.38 -9.78
CA SER A 221 -0.32 5.07 -9.48
C SER A 221 0.61 5.16 -10.70
N HIS A 222 0.47 4.28 -11.69
CA HIS A 222 1.38 4.19 -12.84
C HIS A 222 0.68 4.33 -14.20
N ALA A 223 -0.35 3.53 -14.48
CA ALA A 223 -0.93 3.46 -15.82
C ALA A 223 -1.39 4.82 -16.39
N PRO A 224 -2.09 5.68 -15.63
CA PRO A 224 -2.50 6.98 -16.14
C PRO A 224 -1.34 7.97 -16.33
N ALA A 225 -0.19 7.74 -15.68
CA ALA A 225 0.98 8.62 -15.84
C ALA A 225 1.51 8.62 -17.28
N ARG A 226 1.38 7.51 -17.99
CA ARG A 226 1.78 7.37 -19.40
C ARG A 226 0.99 8.23 -20.38
N GLU A 227 -0.13 8.78 -19.97
CA GLU A 227 -0.84 9.78 -20.78
C GLU A 227 -0.11 11.14 -20.80
N PHE A 228 0.85 11.34 -19.90
CA PHE A 228 1.60 12.59 -19.74
C PHE A 228 3.05 12.46 -20.16
N GLU A 229 3.62 11.29 -19.98
CA GLU A 229 5.02 11.01 -20.30
C GLU A 229 5.16 9.61 -20.91
N ASP A 230 6.02 9.50 -21.92
CA ASP A 230 6.31 8.23 -22.60
C ASP A 230 7.22 7.31 -21.76
N ASP A 231 7.79 7.81 -20.67
CA ASP A 231 8.60 7.02 -19.77
C ASP A 231 7.73 6.10 -18.91
N PRO A 232 7.85 4.77 -19.04
CA PRO A 232 7.09 3.81 -18.25
C PRO A 232 7.40 3.88 -16.75
N SER A 233 8.52 4.47 -16.36
CA SER A 233 8.89 4.65 -14.94
C SER A 233 8.13 5.79 -14.26
N THR A 234 7.35 6.56 -15.01
CA THR A 234 6.59 7.68 -14.46
C THR A 234 5.46 7.20 -13.57
N SER A 235 5.26 7.90 -12.47
CA SER A 235 4.18 7.64 -11.52
C SER A 235 3.45 8.93 -11.15
N LEU A 236 2.21 8.81 -10.69
CA LEU A 236 1.37 9.94 -10.30
C LEU A 236 1.55 10.32 -8.84
N ASN A 237 1.48 11.62 -8.56
CA ASN A 237 1.27 12.12 -7.22
C ASN A 237 -0.17 12.54 -7.02
N ASN A 238 -0.86 11.82 -6.17
CA ASN A 238 -2.24 12.08 -5.81
C ASN A 238 -2.30 13.04 -4.62
N ALA A 239 -2.78 14.25 -4.83
CA ALA A 239 -2.81 15.32 -3.83
C ALA A 239 -4.07 15.33 -2.94
N GLY A 240 -4.93 14.32 -3.01
CA GLY A 240 -6.15 14.23 -2.22
C GLY A 240 -5.89 13.98 -0.74
N ASN A 241 -6.41 14.86 0.14
CA ASN A 241 -6.15 14.78 1.57
C ASN A 241 -6.73 13.55 2.25
N ILE A 242 -7.98 13.22 1.93
CA ILE A 242 -8.68 12.07 2.53
C ILE A 242 -7.93 10.79 2.19
N LEU A 243 -7.54 10.62 0.93
CA LEU A 243 -6.78 9.45 0.53
C LEU A 243 -5.42 9.40 1.24
N ASN A 244 -4.65 10.50 1.20
CA ASN A 244 -3.34 10.55 1.82
C ASN A 244 -3.39 10.39 3.35
N PHE A 245 -4.46 10.83 4.00
CA PHE A 245 -4.70 10.52 5.41
C PHE A 245 -4.92 9.01 5.62
N LEU A 246 -5.74 8.38 4.80
CA LEU A 246 -6.05 6.94 4.92
C LEU A 246 -4.83 6.06 4.63
N ILE A 247 -4.03 6.41 3.64
CA ILE A 247 -2.90 5.58 3.17
C ILE A 247 -1.53 6.15 3.54
N PHE A 248 -1.45 7.03 4.53
CA PHE A 248 -0.18 7.55 5.06
C PHE A 248 0.74 8.15 3.98
N ASN A 249 0.18 9.09 3.19
CA ASN A 249 0.87 9.81 2.13
C ASN A 249 1.40 8.95 0.95
N GLN A 250 1.00 7.68 0.85
CA GLN A 250 1.40 6.82 -0.28
C GLN A 250 0.79 7.27 -1.62
N GLY A 251 -0.19 8.17 -1.59
CA GLY A 251 -0.70 8.82 -2.80
C GLY A 251 0.34 9.70 -3.50
N TYR A 252 1.36 10.19 -2.79
CA TYR A 252 2.50 10.91 -3.38
C TYR A 252 3.52 9.91 -3.93
N HIS A 253 3.10 9.14 -4.92
CA HIS A 253 3.75 7.91 -5.33
C HIS A 253 5.11 8.13 -6.02
N SER A 254 5.26 9.16 -6.84
CA SER A 254 6.57 9.48 -7.45
C SER A 254 7.57 9.98 -6.40
N VAL A 255 7.10 10.68 -5.35
CA VAL A 255 7.96 11.04 -4.21
C VAL A 255 8.41 9.80 -3.46
N HIS A 256 7.48 8.85 -3.26
CA HIS A 256 7.78 7.58 -2.63
C HIS A 256 8.83 6.78 -3.43
N HIS A 257 8.69 6.67 -4.75
CA HIS A 257 9.68 6.01 -5.60
C HIS A 257 11.05 6.68 -5.55
N ARG A 258 11.08 8.00 -5.54
CA ARG A 258 12.33 8.77 -5.48
C ARG A 258 13.04 8.67 -4.12
N TYR A 259 12.26 8.57 -3.04
CA TYR A 259 12.76 8.58 -1.66
C TYR A 259 12.13 7.47 -0.81
N PRO A 260 12.29 6.18 -1.17
CA PRO A 260 11.56 5.08 -0.52
C PRO A 260 11.90 4.91 0.96
N GLY A 261 13.05 5.40 1.41
CA GLY A 261 13.51 5.30 2.79
C GLY A 261 13.07 6.44 3.72
N ILE A 262 12.40 7.49 3.21
CA ILE A 262 11.92 8.55 4.09
C ILE A 262 10.68 8.12 4.89
N HIS A 263 10.50 8.73 6.07
CA HIS A 263 9.31 8.48 6.85
C HIS A 263 8.07 9.06 6.15
N TRP A 264 6.95 8.34 6.19
CA TRP A 264 5.71 8.71 5.49
C TRP A 264 5.23 10.14 5.83
N SER A 265 5.43 10.60 7.08
CA SER A 265 5.04 11.95 7.50
C SER A 265 5.90 13.06 6.88
N GLN A 266 7.04 12.73 6.31
CA GLN A 266 7.97 13.66 5.66
C GLN A 266 7.78 13.72 4.13
N ILE A 267 6.95 12.85 3.56
CA ILE A 267 6.69 12.82 2.11
C ILE A 267 6.15 14.17 1.59
N PRO A 268 5.21 14.85 2.28
CA PRO A 268 4.71 16.15 1.82
C PRO A 268 5.80 17.22 1.68
N ASP A 269 6.78 17.23 2.59
CA ASP A 269 7.90 18.20 2.53
C ASP A 269 8.80 17.92 1.31
N LYS A 270 9.02 16.65 0.98
CA LYS A 270 9.78 16.25 -0.20
C LYS A 270 9.03 16.55 -1.49
N LEU A 271 7.70 16.41 -1.49
CA LEU A 271 6.88 16.81 -2.63
C LEU A 271 7.05 18.29 -2.96
N GLU A 272 7.08 19.19 -1.96
CA GLU A 272 7.30 20.62 -2.16
C GLU A 272 8.68 20.89 -2.78
N TYR A 273 9.71 20.15 -2.34
CA TYR A 273 11.03 20.21 -2.96
C TYR A 273 11.01 19.72 -4.40
N MET A 274 10.43 18.57 -4.68
CA MET A 274 10.37 18.00 -6.03
C MET A 274 9.62 18.89 -7.02
N ARG A 275 8.58 19.58 -6.60
CA ARG A 275 7.85 20.54 -7.45
C ARG A 275 8.71 21.68 -7.97
N LYS A 276 9.77 22.06 -7.25
CA LYS A 276 10.69 23.12 -7.65
C LYS A 276 11.73 22.62 -8.65
N VAL A 277 12.09 21.35 -8.57
CA VAL A 277 13.17 20.74 -9.37
C VAL A 277 12.64 19.93 -10.54
N ASP A 278 11.53 19.24 -10.32
CA ASP A 278 10.83 18.40 -11.29
C ASP A 278 9.34 18.42 -10.92
N PRO A 279 8.56 19.23 -11.60
CA PRO A 279 7.16 19.42 -11.22
C PRO A 279 6.30 18.17 -11.27
N GLY A 280 6.72 17.06 -11.86
CA GLY A 280 6.04 15.78 -11.90
C GLY A 280 4.52 15.88 -12.04
N VAL A 281 3.82 14.85 -12.37
CA VAL A 281 2.36 14.90 -12.52
C VAL A 281 1.70 14.87 -11.13
N ILE A 282 1.12 16.00 -10.73
CA ILE A 282 0.36 16.14 -9.49
C ILE A 282 -1.11 16.29 -9.81
N VAL A 283 -1.92 15.33 -9.41
CA VAL A 283 -3.35 15.32 -9.67
C VAL A 283 -4.18 15.15 -8.40
N PRO A 284 -5.33 15.80 -8.26
CA PRO A 284 -6.26 15.53 -7.18
C PRO A 284 -6.86 14.13 -7.34
N TYR A 285 -7.13 13.46 -6.21
CA TYR A 285 -7.66 12.09 -6.19
C TYR A 285 -8.90 11.89 -7.08
N TRP A 286 -9.85 12.79 -7.04
CA TRP A 286 -11.07 12.67 -7.83
C TRP A 286 -10.79 12.70 -9.35
N MET A 287 -9.78 13.44 -9.80
CA MET A 287 -9.38 13.44 -11.21
C MET A 287 -8.73 12.12 -11.60
N VAL A 288 -7.91 11.56 -10.71
CA VAL A 288 -7.30 10.26 -10.91
C VAL A 288 -8.37 9.17 -10.92
N ALA A 289 -9.32 9.20 -9.99
CA ALA A 289 -10.46 8.28 -9.99
C ALA A 289 -11.32 8.41 -11.25
N GLN A 290 -11.59 9.64 -11.72
CA GLN A 290 -12.28 9.87 -12.98
C GLN A 290 -11.48 9.37 -14.18
N SER A 291 -10.16 9.59 -14.22
CA SER A 291 -9.31 9.09 -15.29
C SER A 291 -9.31 7.58 -15.33
N GLY A 292 -9.15 6.93 -14.17
CA GLY A 292 -9.24 5.48 -14.05
C GLY A 292 -10.58 4.95 -14.55
N TRP A 293 -11.68 5.56 -14.14
CA TRP A 293 -13.01 5.18 -14.59
C TRP A 293 -13.19 5.36 -16.10
N ARG A 294 -12.71 6.47 -16.66
CA ARG A 294 -12.77 6.77 -18.09
C ARG A 294 -11.93 5.82 -18.94
N LEU A 295 -10.78 5.38 -18.43
CA LEU A 295 -9.92 4.43 -19.12
C LEU A 295 -10.55 3.04 -19.20
N VAL A 296 -11.49 2.73 -18.32
CA VAL A 296 -12.13 1.41 -18.23
C VAL A 296 -13.46 1.32 -18.96
N VAL A 297 -14.22 2.42 -19.04
CA VAL A 297 -15.53 2.42 -19.71
C VAL A 297 -15.39 2.10 -21.20
N PRO A 298 -16.06 1.05 -21.71
CA PRO A 298 -16.02 0.70 -23.12
C PRO A 298 -16.53 1.87 -23.98
N GLY A 299 -15.80 2.17 -25.03
CA GLY A 299 -16.24 3.19 -25.99
C GLY A 299 -15.31 4.37 -26.16
N GLY A 300 -14.02 4.28 -25.78
CA GLY A 300 -12.90 5.19 -26.11
C GLY A 300 -13.21 6.67 -26.34
N PHE A 301 -14.36 6.92 -27.01
CA PHE A 301 -14.83 8.23 -27.41
C PHE A 301 -15.00 9.24 -26.26
N LEU A 302 -15.56 8.83 -25.15
CA LEU A 302 -15.65 9.70 -23.97
C LEU A 302 -14.26 9.85 -23.31
N ASN A 303 -13.42 8.83 -23.39
CA ASN A 303 -12.07 8.83 -22.86
C ASN A 303 -11.15 9.78 -23.60
N GLU A 304 -11.08 9.70 -24.94
CA GLU A 304 -10.22 10.57 -25.75
C GLU A 304 -10.61 12.04 -25.62
N ARG A 305 -11.90 12.35 -25.73
CA ARG A 305 -12.37 13.74 -25.68
C ARG A 305 -12.15 14.40 -24.33
N TYR A 306 -12.33 13.67 -23.23
CA TYR A 306 -12.17 14.22 -21.88
C TYR A 306 -10.74 14.08 -21.38
N GLY A 307 -10.03 13.02 -21.72
CA GLY A 307 -8.62 12.81 -21.39
C GLY A 307 -7.75 13.90 -22.01
N ASN A 308 -7.94 14.19 -23.30
CA ASN A 308 -7.20 15.25 -23.98
C ASN A 308 -7.48 16.65 -23.44
N LYS A 309 -8.74 16.95 -23.09
CA LYS A 309 -9.08 18.22 -22.43
C LYS A 309 -8.46 18.34 -21.03
N TRP A 310 -8.42 17.27 -20.31
CA TRP A 310 -7.83 17.24 -18.97
C TRP A 310 -6.30 17.37 -19.04
N LYS A 311 -5.65 16.63 -19.96
CA LYS A 311 -4.22 16.77 -20.25
C LYS A 311 -3.86 18.22 -20.59
N ALA A 312 -4.54 18.82 -21.55
CA ALA A 312 -4.30 20.21 -21.96
C ALA A 312 -4.50 21.21 -20.80
N ARG A 313 -5.50 21.02 -19.93
CA ARG A 313 -5.69 21.86 -18.74
C ARG A 313 -4.60 21.68 -17.70
N LEU A 314 -4.10 20.47 -17.51
CA LEU A 314 -3.00 20.21 -16.58
C LEU A 314 -1.71 20.81 -17.10
N GLU A 315 -1.39 20.63 -18.38
CA GLU A 315 -0.25 21.23 -19.06
C GLU A 315 -0.25 22.76 -18.92
N GLN A 316 -1.36 23.43 -19.26
CA GLN A 316 -1.52 24.87 -19.07
C GLN A 316 -1.29 25.33 -17.62
N ARG A 317 -1.66 24.51 -16.65
CA ARG A 317 -1.49 24.84 -15.23
C ARG A 317 -0.08 24.60 -14.72
N ILE A 318 0.58 23.57 -15.25
CA ILE A 318 2.01 23.33 -15.00
C ILE A 318 2.81 24.49 -15.57
N GLU A 319 2.57 24.86 -16.82
CA GLU A 319 3.21 26.02 -17.48
C GLU A 319 2.94 27.34 -16.75
N ALA A 320 1.73 27.54 -16.29
CA ALA A 320 1.36 28.74 -15.51
C ALA A 320 1.88 28.75 -14.07
N GLY A 321 2.55 27.68 -13.62
CA GLY A 321 3.02 27.53 -12.24
C GLY A 321 1.90 27.51 -11.18
N THR A 322 0.65 27.28 -11.62
CA THR A 322 -0.55 27.32 -10.77
C THR A 322 -0.94 25.96 -10.18
N VAL A 323 -0.23 24.91 -10.50
CA VAL A 323 -0.37 23.61 -9.84
C VAL A 323 0.25 23.75 -8.45
N ARG A 324 -0.55 24.25 -7.51
CA ARG A 324 -0.14 24.39 -6.11
C ARG A 324 -0.37 23.09 -5.36
N ASN A 325 0.63 22.69 -4.61
CA ASN A 325 0.63 21.49 -3.79
C ASN A 325 -0.07 21.64 -2.45
N ARG A 326 -0.75 22.74 -2.20
CA ARG A 326 -1.59 22.89 -1.02
C ARG A 326 -3.01 22.70 -1.43
N PHE A 327 -3.65 21.68 -0.83
CA PHE A 327 -5.06 21.57 -0.59
C PHE A 327 -5.90 22.51 -1.47
N MET A 328 -6.00 22.19 -2.76
CA MET A 328 -7.02 22.87 -3.53
C MET A 328 -8.38 22.48 -2.95
N PRO A 329 -9.19 23.42 -2.49
CA PRO A 329 -10.57 23.14 -2.17
C PRO A 329 -11.17 22.43 -3.38
N TRP A 330 -12.03 21.46 -3.14
CA TRP A 330 -12.72 20.66 -4.15
C TRP A 330 -13.31 21.46 -5.32
N PHE A 331 -13.56 22.74 -5.11
CA PHE A 331 -14.20 23.68 -6.02
C PHE A 331 -13.24 24.46 -6.93
N ALA A 332 -11.95 24.36 -6.75
CA ALA A 332 -11.00 25.11 -7.58
C ALA A 332 -10.70 24.46 -8.94
N TRP A 333 -11.36 23.33 -9.24
CA TRP A 333 -11.17 22.54 -10.44
C TRP A 333 -12.43 22.44 -11.33
N ILE A 334 -13.51 23.09 -10.94
CA ILE A 334 -14.68 23.34 -11.76
C ILE A 334 -14.53 24.71 -12.44
#